data_4cac8b112ad11308dd7f17a8cbca90eb
#
_entry.id   4cac8b112ad11308dd7f17a8cbca90eb
#
_cell.length_a   1.000
_cell.length_b   1.000
_cell.length_c   1.000
_cell.angle_alpha   90.00
_cell.angle_beta   90.00
_cell.angle_gamma   90.00
#
_symmetry.space_group_name_H-M   'P 1'
#
loop_
_entity.id
_entity.type
_entity.pdbx_description
1 polymer ?
#
loop_
_entity_poly.entity_id
_entity_poly.type
_entity_poly.pdbx_seq_one_letter_code
_entity_poly.pdbx_strand_id
1 'polypeptide(L)'
;MATKLTKNSNGSDEVLSVTSLSDLQKYSEGTVVRLPDFAEGQPFVAKLRRPSMLVLAKSGKIPNALLGTANELFMKGSAGLDVDDPNMMGNFYDTCKVICEAALVEPTMADIEAAGLELSDNQIMAIFSYSQTGIKALEPFR
;
A
#
# COMPACT_ATOMS: atom_id res chain seq x y z
N MET A 1 -16.05 0.26 30.39
CA MET A 1 -14.95 -0.56 29.90
C MET A 1 -13.62 -0.03 30.45
N ALA A 2 -12.88 -0.92 31.09
CA ALA A 2 -11.62 -0.51 31.70
C ALA A 2 -10.57 -0.26 30.62
N THR A 3 -10.01 0.93 30.63
CA THR A 3 -8.93 1.29 29.72
C THR A 3 -7.62 1.26 30.49
N LYS A 4 -6.70 0.44 30.03
CA LYS A 4 -5.37 0.36 30.66
C LYS A 4 -4.50 1.47 30.11
N LEU A 5 -4.06 2.35 30.99
CA LEU A 5 -3.19 3.46 30.64
C LEU A 5 -1.75 3.10 30.99
N THR A 6 -0.85 3.30 30.03
CA THR A 6 0.58 3.06 30.25
C THR A 6 1.37 4.26 29.76
N LYS A 7 2.50 4.51 30.42
CA LYS A 7 3.41 5.57 29.98
C LYS A 7 4.29 5.07 28.86
N ASN A 8 4.63 5.98 27.95
CA ASN A 8 5.57 5.69 26.90
C ASN A 8 6.97 5.43 27.48
N SER A 9 7.65 4.43 26.97
CA SER A 9 9.01 4.08 27.40
C SER A 9 10.06 5.15 27.07
N ASN A 10 9.73 6.12 26.23
CA ASN A 10 10.63 7.21 25.85
C ASN A 10 10.77 8.29 26.91
N GLY A 11 10.09 8.16 28.04
CA GLY A 11 10.12 9.17 29.07
C GLY A 11 9.22 10.37 28.82
N SER A 12 8.47 10.39 27.71
CA SER A 12 7.46 11.41 27.48
C SER A 12 6.23 11.08 28.33
N ASP A 13 5.42 12.11 28.59
CA ASP A 13 4.19 11.94 29.39
C ASP A 13 3.03 11.40 28.56
N GLU A 14 3.30 10.82 27.40
CA GLU A 14 2.29 10.23 26.57
C GLU A 14 1.62 9.04 27.27
N VAL A 15 0.30 9.10 27.35
CA VAL A 15 -0.51 8.04 27.96
C VAL A 15 -1.13 7.19 26.86
N LEU A 16 -0.88 5.88 26.92
CA LEU A 16 -1.38 4.95 25.93
C LEU A 16 -2.61 4.22 26.48
N SER A 17 -3.59 4.06 25.61
CA SER A 17 -4.77 3.25 25.93
C SER A 17 -4.94 2.19 24.86
N VAL A 18 -5.63 1.08 25.24
CA VAL A 18 -5.91 -0.01 24.31
C VAL A 18 -6.86 0.49 23.23
N THR A 19 -6.53 0.19 21.96
CA THR A 19 -7.37 0.58 20.83
C THR A 19 -8.73 -0.13 20.94
N SER A 20 -9.81 0.63 20.75
CA SER A 20 -11.16 0.07 20.82
C SER A 20 -11.46 -0.79 19.57
N LEU A 21 -12.44 -1.68 19.71
CA LEU A 21 -12.87 -2.51 18.58
C LEU A 21 -13.45 -1.65 17.45
N SER A 22 -14.15 -0.56 17.79
CA SER A 22 -14.72 0.30 16.76
C SER A 22 -13.62 1.01 15.96
N ASP A 23 -12.52 1.41 16.61
CA ASP A 23 -11.38 2.00 15.91
C ASP A 23 -10.69 0.96 15.03
N LEU A 24 -10.57 -0.28 15.51
CA LEU A 24 -9.99 -1.35 14.70
C LEU A 24 -10.82 -1.61 13.43
N GLN A 25 -12.14 -1.56 13.55
CA GLN A 25 -13.02 -1.73 12.39
C GLN A 25 -12.83 -0.63 11.35
N LYS A 26 -12.58 0.60 11.79
CA LYS A 26 -12.28 1.70 10.88
C LYS A 26 -11.03 1.45 10.05
N TYR A 27 -10.01 0.85 10.65
CA TYR A 27 -8.79 0.52 9.92
C TYR A 27 -9.04 -0.51 8.82
N SER A 28 -9.97 -1.43 9.04
CA SER A 28 -10.31 -2.45 8.03
C SER A 28 -11.01 -1.85 6.81
N GLU A 29 -11.65 -0.70 6.97
CA GLU A 29 -12.35 -0.02 5.88
C GLU A 29 -11.40 0.73 4.94
N GLY A 30 -10.17 0.95 5.36
CA GLY A 30 -9.19 1.69 4.59
C GLY A 30 -9.14 3.17 4.94
N THR A 31 -8.22 3.86 4.30
CA THR A 31 -7.96 5.29 4.54
C THR A 31 -8.13 6.07 3.25
N VAL A 32 -8.87 7.17 3.31
CA VAL A 32 -9.03 8.07 2.16
C VAL A 32 -7.76 8.89 2.02
N VAL A 33 -7.12 8.82 0.85
CA VAL A 33 -5.86 9.51 0.59
C VAL A 33 -5.90 10.18 -0.77
N ARG A 34 -5.07 11.22 -0.92
CA ARG A 34 -4.86 11.86 -2.21
C ARG A 34 -3.65 11.22 -2.89
N LEU A 35 -3.84 10.81 -4.12
CA LEU A 35 -2.82 10.23 -4.97
C LEU A 35 -2.44 11.21 -6.09
N PRO A 36 -1.34 10.98 -6.81
CA PRO A 36 -1.01 11.81 -7.97
C PRO A 36 -2.17 11.85 -8.95
N ASP A 37 -2.39 13.03 -9.54
CA ASP A 37 -3.54 13.29 -10.39
C ASP A 37 -3.48 12.50 -11.70
N PHE A 38 -4.63 12.09 -12.22
CA PHE A 38 -4.71 11.59 -13.60
C PHE A 38 -4.54 12.72 -14.60
N ALA A 39 -5.11 13.88 -14.30
CA ALA A 39 -5.00 15.07 -15.11
C ALA A 39 -4.59 16.23 -14.22
N GLU A 40 -3.75 17.13 -14.77
CA GLU A 40 -3.24 18.25 -14.00
C GLU A 40 -4.36 19.06 -13.35
N GLY A 41 -4.23 19.30 -12.05
CA GLY A 41 -5.19 20.05 -11.28
C GLY A 41 -6.47 19.31 -10.91
N GLN A 42 -6.60 18.05 -11.31
CA GLN A 42 -7.78 17.23 -11.00
C GLN A 42 -7.39 16.21 -9.93
N PRO A 43 -7.74 16.45 -8.66
CA PRO A 43 -7.31 15.53 -7.60
C PRO A 43 -7.85 14.12 -7.81
N PHE A 44 -6.97 13.14 -7.63
CA PHE A 44 -7.37 11.74 -7.56
C PHE A 44 -7.37 11.31 -6.10
N VAL A 45 -8.55 11.06 -5.57
CA VAL A 45 -8.72 10.66 -4.17
C VAL A 45 -9.23 9.22 -4.17
N ALA A 46 -8.58 8.38 -3.40
CA ALA A 46 -8.92 6.97 -3.32
C ALA A 46 -8.90 6.51 -1.88
N LYS A 47 -9.64 5.44 -1.61
CA LYS A 47 -9.56 4.76 -0.32
C LYS A 47 -8.60 3.58 -0.48
N LEU A 48 -7.55 3.57 0.32
CA LEU A 48 -6.52 2.54 0.29
C LEU A 48 -6.46 1.78 1.60
N ARG A 49 -6.01 0.54 1.51
CA ARG A 49 -5.61 -0.24 2.68
C ARG A 49 -4.21 -0.77 2.45
N ARG A 50 -3.53 -1.13 3.54
CA ARG A 50 -2.21 -1.74 3.45
C ARG A 50 -2.40 -3.26 3.37
N PRO A 51 -2.19 -3.86 2.20
CA PRO A 51 -2.34 -5.31 2.07
C PRO A 51 -1.21 -6.04 2.78
N SER A 52 -1.49 -7.24 3.26
CA SER A 52 -0.46 -8.09 3.84
C SER A 52 0.23 -8.86 2.73
N MET A 53 1.52 -8.65 2.54
CA MET A 53 2.31 -9.39 1.54
C MET A 53 2.31 -10.88 1.85
N LEU A 54 2.34 -11.23 3.13
CA LEU A 54 2.31 -12.64 3.54
C LEU A 54 0.99 -13.29 3.17
N VAL A 55 -0.12 -12.59 3.37
CA VAL A 55 -1.45 -13.10 3.00
C VAL A 55 -1.57 -13.20 1.49
N LEU A 56 -1.08 -12.22 0.73
CA LEU A 56 -1.12 -12.26 -0.72
C LEU A 56 -0.33 -13.46 -1.27
N ALA A 57 0.85 -13.70 -0.71
CA ALA A 57 1.67 -14.85 -1.11
C ALA A 57 1.00 -16.17 -0.76
N LYS A 58 0.46 -16.28 0.46
CA LYS A 58 -0.20 -17.49 0.93
C LYS A 58 -1.47 -17.82 0.15
N SER A 59 -2.23 -16.80 -0.23
CA SER A 59 -3.51 -16.99 -0.92
C SER A 59 -3.36 -17.28 -2.42
N GLY A 60 -2.13 -17.29 -2.93
CA GLY A 60 -1.88 -17.53 -4.36
C GLY A 60 -2.21 -16.36 -5.27
N LYS A 61 -2.43 -15.19 -4.70
CA LYS A 61 -2.74 -13.99 -5.51
C LYS A 61 -1.51 -13.44 -6.22
N ILE A 62 -0.32 -13.77 -5.74
CA ILE A 62 0.91 -13.42 -6.42
C ILE A 62 1.32 -14.64 -7.27
N PRO A 63 1.39 -14.50 -8.60
CA PRO A 63 1.82 -15.61 -9.46
C PRO A 63 3.20 -16.15 -9.02
N ASN A 64 3.39 -17.46 -9.13
CA ASN A 64 4.64 -18.10 -8.72
C ASN A 64 5.88 -17.46 -9.35
N ALA A 65 5.77 -17.03 -10.61
CA ALA A 65 6.88 -16.38 -11.31
C ALA A 65 7.29 -15.06 -10.67
N LEU A 66 6.41 -14.44 -9.88
CA LEU A 66 6.65 -13.14 -9.24
C LEU A 66 7.00 -13.25 -7.76
N LEU A 67 6.96 -14.46 -7.17
CA LEU A 67 7.19 -14.62 -5.73
C LEU A 67 8.57 -14.15 -5.31
N GLY A 68 9.60 -14.40 -6.12
CA GLY A 68 10.96 -13.93 -5.83
C GLY A 68 11.03 -12.42 -5.79
N THR A 69 10.48 -11.74 -6.80
CA THR A 69 10.45 -10.29 -6.85
C THR A 69 9.65 -9.71 -5.70
N ALA A 70 8.48 -10.29 -5.40
CA ALA A 70 7.64 -9.84 -4.30
C ALA A 70 8.37 -9.98 -2.95
N ASN A 71 9.09 -11.08 -2.74
CA ASN A 71 9.85 -11.28 -1.53
C ASN A 71 10.96 -10.24 -1.38
N GLU A 72 11.70 -9.97 -2.45
CA GLU A 72 12.76 -8.96 -2.43
C GLU A 72 12.19 -7.57 -2.14
N LEU A 73 11.05 -7.22 -2.76
CA LEU A 73 10.40 -5.95 -2.49
C LEU A 73 9.90 -5.86 -1.05
N PHE A 74 9.38 -6.95 -0.51
CA PHE A 74 8.90 -6.98 0.86
C PHE A 74 10.04 -6.80 1.85
N MET A 75 11.17 -7.47 1.62
CA MET A 75 12.31 -7.47 2.56
C MET A 75 13.19 -6.23 2.41
N LYS A 76 13.38 -5.73 1.21
CA LYS A 76 14.38 -4.69 0.91
C LYS A 76 13.82 -3.46 0.22
N GLY A 77 12.51 -3.45 -0.09
CA GLY A 77 11.92 -2.39 -0.90
C GLY A 77 12.54 -2.36 -2.29
N SER A 78 12.53 -1.21 -2.94
CA SER A 78 13.08 -1.08 -4.30
C SER A 78 14.59 -1.38 -4.36
N ALA A 79 15.30 -1.30 -3.24
CA ALA A 79 16.74 -1.63 -3.20
C ALA A 79 17.01 -3.11 -3.45
N GLY A 80 16.00 -3.97 -3.32
CA GLY A 80 16.15 -5.41 -3.57
C GLY A 80 16.07 -5.79 -5.05
N LEU A 81 15.83 -4.84 -5.94
CA LEU A 81 15.70 -5.13 -7.36
C LEU A 81 17.06 -5.43 -7.98
N ASP A 82 17.12 -6.51 -8.77
CA ASP A 82 18.31 -6.88 -9.52
C ASP A 82 18.30 -6.18 -10.87
N VAL A 83 19.06 -5.10 -10.98
CA VAL A 83 19.10 -4.29 -12.20
C VAL A 83 19.73 -5.00 -13.40
N ASP A 84 20.45 -6.09 -13.14
CA ASP A 84 21.07 -6.88 -14.20
C ASP A 84 20.14 -7.95 -14.78
N ASP A 85 18.99 -8.18 -14.15
CA ASP A 85 17.99 -9.12 -14.63
C ASP A 85 17.21 -8.48 -15.79
N PRO A 86 17.24 -9.06 -17.00
CA PRO A 86 16.52 -8.50 -18.14
C PRO A 86 14.99 -8.47 -17.96
N ASN A 87 14.45 -9.28 -17.04
CA ASN A 87 13.02 -9.32 -16.76
C ASN A 87 12.64 -8.47 -15.54
N MET A 88 13.60 -7.78 -14.94
CA MET A 88 13.39 -7.08 -13.68
C MET A 88 12.26 -6.05 -13.76
N MET A 89 12.26 -5.20 -14.79
CA MET A 89 11.26 -4.14 -14.91
C MET A 89 9.85 -4.70 -15.09
N GLY A 90 9.72 -5.73 -15.93
CA GLY A 90 8.42 -6.37 -16.14
C GLY A 90 7.90 -7.05 -14.87
N ASN A 91 8.78 -7.77 -14.17
CA ASN A 91 8.40 -8.44 -12.92
C ASN A 91 8.07 -7.42 -11.83
N PHE A 92 8.83 -6.33 -11.77
CA PHE A 92 8.56 -5.25 -10.82
C PHE A 92 7.20 -4.62 -11.08
N TYR A 93 6.92 -4.27 -12.34
CA TYR A 93 5.64 -3.67 -12.73
C TYR A 93 4.48 -4.60 -12.38
N ASP A 94 4.58 -5.87 -12.77
CA ASP A 94 3.51 -6.84 -12.53
C ASP A 94 3.26 -7.06 -11.03
N THR A 95 4.34 -7.10 -10.24
CA THR A 95 4.23 -7.24 -8.79
C THR A 95 3.57 -6.02 -8.17
N CYS A 96 3.99 -4.82 -8.57
CA CYS A 96 3.38 -3.58 -8.09
C CYS A 96 1.90 -3.51 -8.47
N LYS A 97 1.53 -3.99 -9.65
CA LYS A 97 0.13 -4.01 -10.09
C LYS A 97 -0.71 -4.90 -9.19
N VAL A 98 -0.20 -6.07 -8.80
CA VAL A 98 -0.89 -6.96 -7.86
C VAL A 98 -1.08 -6.27 -6.52
N ILE A 99 -0.04 -5.58 -6.03
CA ILE A 99 -0.11 -4.85 -4.77
C ILE A 99 -1.14 -3.71 -4.85
N CYS A 100 -1.13 -2.95 -5.94
CA CYS A 100 -2.08 -1.87 -6.14
C CYS A 100 -3.52 -2.38 -6.17
N GLU A 101 -3.76 -3.49 -6.86
CA GLU A 101 -5.08 -4.12 -6.90
C GLU A 101 -5.56 -4.50 -5.50
N ALA A 102 -4.67 -5.04 -4.67
CA ALA A 102 -5.01 -5.40 -3.30
C ALA A 102 -5.20 -4.19 -2.39
N ALA A 103 -4.48 -3.10 -2.65
CA ALA A 103 -4.53 -1.88 -1.84
C ALA A 103 -5.74 -1.01 -2.15
N LEU A 104 -6.21 -0.98 -3.40
CA LEU A 104 -7.32 -0.13 -3.82
C LEU A 104 -8.65 -0.68 -3.30
N VAL A 105 -9.27 0.06 -2.39
CA VAL A 105 -10.59 -0.26 -1.85
C VAL A 105 -11.68 0.40 -2.68
N GLU A 106 -11.51 1.70 -2.99
CA GLU A 106 -12.47 2.49 -3.74
C GLU A 106 -11.76 3.69 -4.39
N PRO A 107 -11.74 3.81 -5.72
CA PRO A 107 -12.25 2.81 -6.67
C PRO A 107 -11.39 1.56 -6.67
N THR A 108 -11.94 0.45 -7.12
CA THR A 108 -11.15 -0.77 -7.32
C THR A 108 -10.34 -0.66 -8.62
N MET A 109 -9.36 -1.53 -8.79
CA MET A 109 -8.63 -1.59 -10.07
C MET A 109 -9.58 -1.88 -11.23
N ALA A 110 -10.55 -2.75 -11.03
CA ALA A 110 -11.55 -3.05 -12.05
C ALA A 110 -12.37 -1.82 -12.43
N ASP A 111 -12.71 -0.97 -11.46
CA ASP A 111 -13.43 0.28 -11.73
C ASP A 111 -12.62 1.22 -12.62
N ILE A 112 -11.32 1.33 -12.35
CA ILE A 112 -10.42 2.19 -13.12
C ILE A 112 -10.31 1.68 -14.56
N GLU A 113 -10.12 0.38 -14.72
CA GLU A 113 -10.04 -0.24 -16.05
C GLU A 113 -11.35 -0.11 -16.82
N ALA A 114 -12.49 -0.26 -16.13
CA ALA A 114 -13.81 -0.10 -16.75
C ALA A 114 -14.04 1.33 -17.23
N ALA A 115 -13.43 2.31 -16.58
CA ALA A 115 -13.47 3.71 -17.01
C ALA A 115 -12.55 4.00 -18.20
N GLY A 116 -11.79 3.01 -18.67
CA GLY A 116 -10.84 3.17 -19.77
C GLY A 116 -9.52 3.79 -19.36
N LEU A 117 -9.19 3.72 -18.08
CA LEU A 117 -7.98 4.33 -17.54
C LEU A 117 -7.00 3.27 -17.06
N GLU A 118 -5.73 3.65 -17.02
CA GLU A 118 -4.66 2.89 -16.39
C GLU A 118 -3.97 3.79 -15.38
N LEU A 119 -3.49 3.20 -14.30
CA LEU A 119 -2.70 3.96 -13.34
C LEU A 119 -1.38 4.41 -13.97
N SER A 120 -1.02 5.64 -13.74
CA SER A 120 0.29 6.14 -14.16
C SER A 120 1.39 5.54 -13.28
N ASP A 121 2.64 5.67 -13.76
CA ASP A 121 3.79 5.20 -12.99
C ASP A 121 3.85 5.86 -11.61
N ASN A 122 3.59 7.16 -11.55
CA ASN A 122 3.60 7.89 -10.27
C ASN A 122 2.49 7.37 -9.33
N GLN A 123 1.33 7.07 -9.86
CA GLN A 123 0.23 6.53 -9.07
C GLN A 123 0.57 5.13 -8.53
N ILE A 124 1.13 4.28 -9.39
CA ILE A 124 1.55 2.93 -9.00
C ILE A 124 2.60 3.01 -7.89
N MET A 125 3.61 3.86 -8.06
CA MET A 125 4.67 4.01 -7.07
C MET A 125 4.15 4.60 -5.76
N ALA A 126 3.21 5.55 -5.84
CA ALA A 126 2.61 6.11 -4.64
C ALA A 126 1.84 5.06 -3.85
N ILE A 127 1.03 4.26 -4.53
CA ILE A 127 0.25 3.19 -3.88
C ILE A 127 1.19 2.13 -3.31
N PHE A 128 2.22 1.73 -4.07
CA PHE A 128 3.21 0.79 -3.58
C PHE A 128 3.90 1.30 -2.32
N SER A 129 4.35 2.55 -2.34
CA SER A 129 5.00 3.15 -1.17
C SER A 129 4.06 3.23 0.03
N TYR A 130 2.80 3.57 -0.21
CA TYR A 130 1.78 3.55 0.85
C TYR A 130 1.65 2.15 1.45
N SER A 131 1.64 1.13 0.62
CA SER A 131 1.52 -0.25 1.10
C SER A 131 2.67 -0.67 2.00
N GLN A 132 3.84 -0.04 1.84
CA GLN A 132 5.03 -0.34 2.63
C GLN A 132 5.06 0.43 3.96
N THR A 133 4.79 1.72 3.93
CA THR A 133 5.04 2.60 5.07
C THR A 133 3.86 3.45 5.50
N GLY A 134 2.74 3.37 4.80
CA GLY A 134 1.53 4.12 5.15
C GLY A 134 1.51 5.54 4.59
N ILE A 135 0.73 6.42 5.22
CA ILE A 135 0.40 7.72 4.65
C ILE A 135 1.59 8.65 4.46
N LYS A 136 2.63 8.53 5.28
CA LYS A 136 3.83 9.36 5.15
C LYS A 136 4.52 9.16 3.81
N ALA A 137 4.40 7.99 3.23
CA ALA A 137 5.01 7.69 1.94
C ALA A 137 4.41 8.51 0.79
N LEU A 138 3.24 9.10 0.98
CA LEU A 138 2.57 9.88 -0.06
C LEU A 138 3.04 11.32 -0.12
N GLU A 139 3.75 11.81 0.89
CA GLU A 139 4.19 13.20 0.95
C GLU A 139 5.00 13.65 -0.29
N PRO A 140 5.95 12.84 -0.80
CA PRO A 140 6.71 13.24 -1.99
C PRO A 140 5.86 13.36 -3.26
N PHE A 141 4.66 12.81 -3.27
CA PHE A 141 3.79 12.77 -4.46
C PHE A 141 2.66 13.81 -4.39
N ARG A 142 2.60 14.55 -3.30
CA ARG A 142 1.56 15.57 -3.09
C ARG A 142 1.92 16.93 -3.62
#